data_1f144a0a164b19cee2fabb62618fc234
#
_entry.id   1f144a0a164b19cee2fabb62618fc234
#
_cell.length_a   1.000
_cell.length_b   1.000
_cell.length_c   1.000
_cell.angle_alpha   90.00
_cell.angle_beta   90.00
_cell.angle_gamma   90.00
#
_symmetry.space_group_name_H-M   'P 1'
#
loop_
_entity.id
_entity.type
_entity.pdbx_description
1 polymer ?
#
loop_
_entity_poly.entity_id
_entity_poly.type
_entity_poly.pdbx_seq_one_letter_code
_entity_poly.pdbx_strand_id
1 'polypeptide(L)'
;GDVYKRQREGLEFSVIPAAEVPAALEELRSVSDAWLETKHGAEKGFSLGRFDDDYIKEFDIAVLRKEGAIVAFANLWRSGDNLNELSIDLMRYRPGVSKVIMDALFARLLLYGKAEGYRWFNLGAAPLAGLADHPLASTWNRLGTFIYRRGDEFYNFEGLRAFKQKFGPVWTSQYLACPGGFAMPQALMDVTALISGNPIRVLKR
;
A
#
# COMPACT_ATOMS: atom_id res chain seq x y z
N GLY A 1 0.67 2.36 -25.42
CA GLY A 1 -0.48 1.51 -25.74
C GLY A 1 -1.45 1.27 -24.58
N ASP A 2 -0.96 1.19 -23.32
CA ASP A 2 -1.81 0.80 -22.18
C ASP A 2 -2.70 1.91 -21.60
N VAL A 3 -2.34 3.16 -21.72
CA VAL A 3 -3.16 4.28 -21.25
C VAL A 3 -4.47 4.37 -22.02
N TYR A 4 -4.47 4.10 -23.33
CA TYR A 4 -5.66 4.09 -24.17
C TYR A 4 -6.59 2.89 -23.93
N LYS A 5 -6.06 1.75 -23.53
CA LYS A 5 -6.87 0.57 -23.16
C LYS A 5 -7.69 0.82 -21.88
N ARG A 6 -7.14 1.61 -20.96
CA ARG A 6 -7.73 1.93 -19.64
C ARG A 6 -8.89 2.95 -19.72
N GLN A 7 -8.96 3.78 -20.76
CA GLN A 7 -10.12 4.62 -21.02
C GLN A 7 -11.37 3.83 -21.50
N ARG A 8 -11.18 2.59 -21.98
CA ARG A 8 -12.29 1.73 -22.47
C ARG A 8 -13.11 1.08 -21.37
N GLU A 9 -12.64 1.07 -20.12
CA GLU A 9 -13.36 0.42 -19.00
C GLU A 9 -14.33 1.36 -18.27
N GLY A 10 -14.49 2.62 -18.71
CA GLY A 10 -15.40 3.57 -18.09
C GLY A 10 -15.01 3.99 -16.67
N LEU A 11 -13.70 3.93 -16.35
CA LEU A 11 -13.17 4.34 -15.04
C LEU A 11 -12.86 5.85 -15.06
N GLU A 12 -13.56 6.59 -14.21
CA GLU A 12 -13.37 8.03 -14.00
C GLU A 12 -12.53 8.28 -12.75
N PHE A 13 -11.51 9.13 -12.85
CA PHE A 13 -10.66 9.51 -11.72
C PHE A 13 -11.02 10.91 -11.24
N SER A 14 -11.17 11.08 -9.95
CA SER A 14 -11.30 12.38 -9.28
C SER A 14 -10.65 12.36 -7.90
N VAL A 15 -10.48 13.55 -7.33
CA VAL A 15 -10.03 13.73 -5.94
C VAL A 15 -11.16 14.40 -5.17
N ILE A 16 -11.56 13.79 -4.07
CA ILE A 16 -12.54 14.34 -3.12
C ILE A 16 -11.72 15.11 -2.07
N PRO A 17 -11.91 16.43 -1.94
CA PRO A 17 -11.25 17.21 -0.89
C PRO A 17 -11.65 16.73 0.51
N ALA A 18 -10.75 16.84 1.49
CA ALA A 18 -10.98 16.40 2.86
C ALA A 18 -12.31 16.93 3.45
N ALA A 19 -12.65 18.20 3.17
CA ALA A 19 -13.90 18.80 3.61
C ALA A 19 -15.17 18.12 3.07
N GLU A 20 -15.08 17.43 1.92
CA GLU A 20 -16.20 16.73 1.27
C GLU A 20 -16.22 15.22 1.60
N VAL A 21 -15.15 14.67 2.18
CA VAL A 21 -15.03 13.24 2.54
C VAL A 21 -16.17 12.77 3.45
N PRO A 22 -16.67 13.55 4.43
CA PRO A 22 -17.79 13.13 5.26
C PRO A 22 -19.04 12.71 4.47
N ALA A 23 -19.31 13.36 3.35
CA ALA A 23 -20.45 13.01 2.48
C ALA A 23 -20.25 11.70 1.69
N ALA A 24 -19.00 11.30 1.45
CA ALA A 24 -18.64 10.08 0.73
C ALA A 24 -18.29 8.89 1.65
N LEU A 25 -18.29 9.10 2.96
CA LEU A 25 -17.72 8.16 3.93
C LEU A 25 -18.36 6.77 3.90
N GLU A 26 -19.68 6.70 3.76
CA GLU A 26 -20.41 5.43 3.68
C GLU A 26 -20.04 4.64 2.43
N GLU A 27 -19.90 5.32 1.29
CA GLU A 27 -19.50 4.69 0.03
C GLU A 27 -18.05 4.18 0.09
N LEU A 28 -17.14 4.96 0.67
CA LEU A 28 -15.74 4.58 0.90
C LEU A 28 -15.66 3.36 1.84
N ARG A 29 -16.45 3.36 2.92
CA ARG A 29 -16.53 2.22 3.85
C ARG A 29 -16.99 0.97 3.14
N SER A 30 -18.04 1.03 2.32
CA SER A 30 -18.55 -0.09 1.55
C SER A 30 -17.48 -0.71 0.63
N VAL A 31 -16.60 0.11 0.04
CA VAL A 31 -15.47 -0.38 -0.77
C VAL A 31 -14.42 -1.06 0.11
N SER A 32 -14.13 -0.49 1.29
CA SER A 32 -13.15 -1.05 2.23
C SER A 32 -13.61 -2.41 2.78
N ASP A 33 -14.87 -2.51 3.19
CA ASP A 33 -15.45 -3.76 3.73
C ASP A 33 -15.44 -4.86 2.68
N ALA A 34 -15.87 -4.58 1.45
CA ALA A 34 -15.83 -5.53 0.35
C ALA A 34 -14.39 -6.02 0.04
N TRP A 35 -13.39 -5.17 0.21
CA TRP A 35 -11.98 -5.56 0.06
C TRP A 35 -11.53 -6.47 1.19
N LEU A 36 -11.88 -6.15 2.45
CA LEU A 36 -11.51 -6.93 3.64
C LEU A 36 -12.09 -8.34 3.61
N GLU A 37 -13.34 -8.49 3.17
CA GLU A 37 -14.00 -9.79 3.02
C GLU A 37 -13.18 -10.75 2.14
N THR A 38 -12.63 -10.26 1.04
CA THR A 38 -11.81 -11.11 0.13
C THR A 38 -10.44 -11.47 0.66
N LYS A 39 -9.94 -10.73 1.65
CA LYS A 39 -8.62 -10.97 2.23
C LYS A 39 -8.66 -11.88 3.45
N HIS A 40 -9.85 -12.34 3.88
CA HIS A 40 -10.04 -13.11 5.11
C HIS A 40 -9.32 -12.46 6.31
N GLY A 41 -9.19 -11.14 6.29
CA GLY A 41 -8.34 -10.37 7.18
C GLY A 41 -9.12 -9.39 8.04
N ALA A 42 -8.52 -9.05 9.18
CA ALA A 42 -8.90 -7.87 9.95
C ALA A 42 -8.08 -6.66 9.49
N GLU A 43 -8.57 -5.46 9.76
CA GLU A 43 -7.79 -4.24 9.59
C GLU A 43 -6.44 -4.38 10.31
N LYS A 44 -5.38 -3.94 9.63
CA LYS A 44 -4.04 -3.87 10.21
C LYS A 44 -3.90 -2.53 10.91
N GLY A 45 -3.32 -2.54 12.09
CA GLY A 45 -2.98 -1.31 12.81
C GLY A 45 -1.56 -0.84 12.50
N PHE A 46 -1.07 0.05 13.28
CA PHE A 46 0.28 0.61 13.35
C PHE A 46 1.09 0.66 12.05
N SER A 47 1.49 1.85 11.64
CA SER A 47 2.30 2.17 10.44
C SER A 47 1.70 1.77 9.08
N LEU A 48 0.47 1.30 9.06
CA LEU A 48 -0.30 1.03 7.84
C LEU A 48 -1.65 1.72 7.98
N GLY A 49 -2.11 2.33 6.89
CA GLY A 49 -3.43 2.94 6.85
C GLY A 49 -4.51 1.92 7.13
N ARG A 50 -5.42 2.28 8.03
CA ARG A 50 -6.64 1.54 8.30
C ARG A 50 -7.85 2.40 7.94
N PHE A 51 -8.96 1.77 7.62
CA PHE A 51 -10.21 2.49 7.44
C PHE A 51 -10.79 2.83 8.82
N ASP A 52 -10.65 4.07 9.20
CA ASP A 52 -11.20 4.68 10.40
C ASP A 52 -11.78 6.04 10.00
N ASP A 53 -13.00 6.34 10.44
CA ASP A 53 -13.73 7.52 10.00
C ASP A 53 -13.03 8.83 10.32
N ASP A 54 -12.48 8.91 11.52
CA ASP A 54 -11.82 10.15 11.94
C ASP A 54 -10.49 10.32 11.21
N TYR A 55 -9.80 9.20 10.97
CA TYR A 55 -8.56 9.20 10.20
C TYR A 55 -8.77 9.56 8.73
N ILE A 56 -9.75 8.95 8.05
CA ILE A 56 -9.91 9.14 6.61
C ILE A 56 -10.37 10.56 6.26
N LYS A 57 -11.09 11.25 7.14
CA LYS A 57 -11.56 12.64 6.98
C LYS A 57 -10.43 13.66 6.95
N GLU A 58 -9.25 13.32 7.46
CA GLU A 58 -8.10 14.21 7.48
C GLU A 58 -7.41 14.37 6.11
N PHE A 59 -7.80 13.56 5.11
CA PHE A 59 -7.12 13.49 3.84
C PHE A 59 -8.03 13.80 2.67
N ASP A 60 -7.45 14.37 1.62
CA ASP A 60 -8.04 14.29 0.28
C ASP A 60 -8.00 12.83 -0.18
N ILE A 61 -9.06 12.38 -0.84
CA ILE A 61 -9.22 10.99 -1.27
C ILE A 61 -9.27 10.93 -2.80
N ALA A 62 -8.27 10.28 -3.38
CA ALA A 62 -8.32 9.91 -4.79
C ALA A 62 -9.27 8.73 -4.98
N VAL A 63 -10.19 8.84 -5.92
CA VAL A 63 -11.18 7.82 -6.22
C VAL A 63 -11.19 7.42 -7.69
N LEU A 64 -11.49 6.16 -7.96
CA LEU A 64 -11.97 5.70 -9.25
C LEU A 64 -13.46 5.41 -9.15
N ARG A 65 -14.23 5.95 -10.10
CA ARG A 65 -15.67 5.66 -10.25
C ARG A 65 -15.90 4.83 -11.49
N LYS A 66 -16.87 3.96 -11.43
CA LYS A 66 -17.45 3.25 -12.57
C LYS A 66 -18.96 3.38 -12.50
N GLU A 67 -19.56 3.89 -13.58
CA GLU A 67 -21.01 4.14 -13.62
C GLU A 67 -21.51 4.98 -12.43
N GLY A 68 -20.72 5.98 -12.03
CA GLY A 68 -20.98 6.89 -10.91
C GLY A 68 -20.60 6.36 -9.52
N ALA A 69 -20.43 5.04 -9.32
CA ALA A 69 -20.08 4.46 -8.03
C ALA A 69 -18.57 4.40 -7.79
N ILE A 70 -18.13 4.66 -6.55
CA ILE A 70 -16.71 4.48 -6.14
C ILE A 70 -16.38 2.99 -6.16
N VAL A 71 -15.36 2.64 -6.93
CA VAL A 71 -14.86 1.26 -7.05
C VAL A 71 -13.44 1.07 -6.54
N ALA A 72 -12.70 2.15 -6.37
CA ALA A 72 -11.39 2.16 -5.69
C ALA A 72 -11.10 3.54 -5.12
N PHE A 73 -10.30 3.58 -4.07
CA PHE A 73 -9.83 4.82 -3.48
C PHE A 73 -8.44 4.69 -2.85
N ALA A 74 -7.78 5.84 -2.65
CA ALA A 74 -6.57 5.97 -1.85
C ALA A 74 -6.57 7.33 -1.15
N ASN A 75 -6.11 7.40 0.10
CA ASN A 75 -5.88 8.68 0.76
C ASN A 75 -4.57 9.30 0.27
N LEU A 76 -4.53 10.62 0.21
CA LEU A 76 -3.37 11.36 -0.28
C LEU A 76 -2.56 11.93 0.89
N TRP A 77 -1.35 11.43 1.06
CA TRP A 77 -0.36 12.00 1.95
C TRP A 77 0.50 13.01 1.22
N ARG A 78 0.46 14.25 1.67
CA ARG A 78 1.19 15.36 1.07
C ARG A 78 2.31 15.79 2.00
N SER A 79 3.53 15.94 1.49
CA SER A 79 4.58 16.58 2.28
C SER A 79 4.20 18.02 2.62
N GLY A 80 4.54 18.47 3.82
CA GLY A 80 4.27 19.84 4.27
C GLY A 80 5.16 20.91 3.61
N ASP A 81 6.10 20.52 2.75
CA ASP A 81 7.13 21.38 2.15
C ASP A 81 7.00 21.40 0.62
N ASN A 82 6.58 22.52 0.08
CA ASN A 82 6.72 22.92 -1.33
C ASN A 82 6.49 21.81 -2.39
N LEU A 83 5.46 20.96 -2.24
CA LEU A 83 5.12 19.89 -3.17
C LEU A 83 6.26 18.88 -3.43
N ASN A 84 7.08 18.63 -2.43
CA ASN A 84 8.23 17.74 -2.58
C ASN A 84 7.80 16.31 -2.81
N GLU A 85 6.87 15.78 -2.01
CA GLU A 85 6.46 14.39 -2.10
C GLU A 85 4.94 14.22 -1.95
N LEU A 86 4.38 13.38 -2.78
CA LEU A 86 3.04 12.82 -2.65
C LEU A 86 3.16 11.32 -2.42
N SER A 87 2.39 10.78 -1.47
CA SER A 87 2.30 9.35 -1.21
C SER A 87 0.86 8.95 -0.91
N ILE A 88 0.65 7.65 -0.77
CA ILE A 88 -0.60 7.05 -0.31
C ILE A 88 -0.30 6.10 0.84
N ASP A 89 -1.24 5.95 1.74
CA ASP A 89 -1.13 5.08 2.90
C ASP A 89 -2.22 4.00 2.88
N LEU A 90 -3.48 4.39 2.86
CA LEU A 90 -4.60 3.49 2.72
C LEU A 90 -5.10 3.44 1.28
N MET A 91 -5.21 2.23 0.74
CA MET A 91 -5.75 1.98 -0.58
C MET A 91 -6.66 0.77 -0.57
N ARG A 92 -7.85 0.93 -1.14
CA ARG A 92 -8.87 -0.13 -1.24
C ARG A 92 -9.51 -0.12 -2.61
N TYR A 93 -10.03 -1.27 -3.01
CA TYR A 93 -10.79 -1.42 -4.24
C TYR A 93 -11.86 -2.49 -4.08
N ARG A 94 -12.94 -2.36 -4.85
CA ARG A 94 -14.02 -3.34 -4.90
C ARG A 94 -13.59 -4.54 -5.75
N PRO A 95 -13.50 -5.75 -5.18
CA PRO A 95 -13.12 -6.95 -5.92
C PRO A 95 -14.08 -7.26 -7.08
N GLY A 96 -13.56 -7.88 -8.13
CA GLY A 96 -14.37 -8.31 -9.28
C GLY A 96 -14.74 -7.23 -10.30
N VAL A 97 -14.52 -5.95 -10.01
CA VAL A 97 -14.88 -4.85 -10.93
C VAL A 97 -13.98 -4.79 -12.15
N SER A 98 -12.67 -4.90 -11.95
CA SER A 98 -11.68 -4.90 -13.04
C SER A 98 -10.35 -5.52 -12.55
N LYS A 99 -9.71 -6.30 -13.43
CA LYS A 99 -8.38 -6.88 -13.16
C LYS A 99 -7.27 -5.83 -13.14
N VAL A 100 -7.51 -4.66 -13.75
CA VAL A 100 -6.52 -3.58 -13.90
C VAL A 100 -6.82 -2.39 -12.99
N ILE A 101 -7.79 -2.50 -12.06
CA ILE A 101 -8.25 -1.39 -11.22
C ILE A 101 -7.11 -0.74 -10.44
N MET A 102 -6.19 -1.56 -9.91
CA MET A 102 -5.02 -1.08 -9.17
C MET A 102 -4.02 -0.38 -10.07
N ASP A 103 -3.73 -0.94 -11.25
CA ASP A 103 -2.86 -0.31 -12.24
C ASP A 103 -3.46 1.03 -12.70
N ALA A 104 -4.79 1.09 -12.89
CA ALA A 104 -5.49 2.30 -13.26
C ALA A 104 -5.39 3.37 -12.16
N LEU A 105 -5.63 3.01 -10.89
CA LEU A 105 -5.54 3.94 -9.77
C LEU A 105 -4.14 4.53 -9.64
N PHE A 106 -3.10 3.68 -9.64
CA PHE A 106 -1.72 4.16 -9.55
C PHE A 106 -1.31 5.03 -10.74
N ALA A 107 -1.67 4.64 -11.96
CA ALA A 107 -1.36 5.45 -13.14
C ALA A 107 -2.01 6.85 -13.05
N ARG A 108 -3.25 6.93 -12.56
CA ARG A 108 -3.96 8.21 -12.38
C ARG A 108 -3.35 9.04 -11.24
N LEU A 109 -2.97 8.40 -10.14
CA LEU A 109 -2.28 9.06 -9.02
C LEU A 109 -0.94 9.67 -9.45
N LEU A 110 -0.14 8.93 -10.22
CA LEU A 110 1.13 9.44 -10.75
C LEU A 110 0.93 10.63 -11.68
N LEU A 111 -0.08 10.57 -12.58
CA LEU A 111 -0.41 11.67 -13.48
C LEU A 111 -0.96 12.88 -12.72
N TYR A 112 -1.77 12.64 -11.68
CA TYR A 112 -2.28 13.68 -10.78
C TYR A 112 -1.12 14.37 -10.05
N GLY A 113 -0.24 13.61 -9.38
CA GLY A 113 0.90 14.17 -8.67
C GLY A 113 1.81 15.00 -9.60
N LYS A 114 2.01 14.54 -10.85
CA LYS A 114 2.75 15.29 -11.86
C LYS A 114 2.04 16.59 -12.26
N ALA A 115 0.72 16.56 -12.46
CA ALA A 115 -0.08 17.73 -12.83
C ALA A 115 -0.11 18.79 -11.73
N GLU A 116 -0.18 18.35 -10.46
CA GLU A 116 -0.11 19.21 -9.28
C GLU A 116 1.30 19.77 -9.00
N GLY A 117 2.34 19.30 -9.71
CA GLY A 117 3.72 19.78 -9.58
C GLY A 117 4.54 19.07 -8.49
N TYR A 118 4.09 17.93 -7.98
CA TYR A 118 4.89 17.14 -7.03
C TYR A 118 6.17 16.63 -7.68
N ARG A 119 7.27 16.77 -6.96
CA ARG A 119 8.60 16.33 -7.41
C ARG A 119 8.72 14.79 -7.37
N TRP A 120 8.18 14.17 -6.33
CA TRP A 120 8.25 12.75 -6.09
C TRP A 120 6.88 12.16 -5.80
N PHE A 121 6.65 10.95 -6.28
CA PHE A 121 5.57 10.09 -5.80
C PHE A 121 6.18 8.89 -5.11
N ASN A 122 5.96 8.74 -3.80
CA ASN A 122 6.48 7.65 -2.99
C ASN A 122 5.54 6.45 -3.06
N LEU A 123 6.03 5.35 -3.64
CA LEU A 123 5.28 4.10 -3.76
C LEU A 123 5.31 3.26 -2.46
N GLY A 124 5.94 3.76 -1.40
CA GLY A 124 6.15 3.02 -0.16
C GLY A 124 7.21 1.92 -0.26
N ALA A 125 7.51 1.28 0.86
CA ALA A 125 8.53 0.25 0.96
C ALA A 125 8.12 -1.07 0.27
N ALA A 126 9.11 -1.81 -0.24
CA ALA A 126 8.99 -3.23 -0.57
C ALA A 126 9.83 -4.03 0.44
N PRO A 127 9.27 -4.42 1.59
CA PRO A 127 10.02 -5.06 2.66
C PRO A 127 10.73 -6.33 2.19
N LEU A 128 11.93 -6.58 2.74
CA LEU A 128 12.76 -7.75 2.45
C LEU A 128 13.20 -7.90 0.99
N ALA A 129 12.83 -6.98 0.11
CA ALA A 129 13.26 -6.99 -1.28
C ALA A 129 14.75 -6.61 -1.40
N GLY A 130 15.50 -7.34 -2.22
CA GLY A 130 16.92 -7.05 -2.48
C GLY A 130 17.90 -7.56 -1.43
N LEU A 131 17.46 -8.44 -0.52
CA LEU A 131 18.37 -9.16 0.37
C LEU A 131 19.31 -10.06 -0.45
N ALA A 132 20.61 -10.03 -0.08
CA ALA A 132 21.61 -10.84 -0.76
C ALA A 132 21.40 -12.33 -0.49
N ASP A 133 21.32 -13.12 -1.56
CA ASP A 133 21.21 -14.58 -1.50
C ASP A 133 22.47 -15.19 -2.12
N HIS A 134 23.59 -15.11 -1.39
CA HIS A 134 24.82 -15.78 -1.78
C HIS A 134 25.48 -16.42 -0.55
N PRO A 135 26.41 -17.38 -0.73
CA PRO A 135 27.00 -18.17 0.38
C PRO A 135 27.67 -17.35 1.48
N LEU A 136 28.16 -16.15 1.15
CA LEU A 136 28.81 -15.24 2.10
C LEU A 136 27.84 -14.23 2.75
N ALA A 137 26.54 -14.28 2.41
CA ALA A 137 25.55 -13.44 3.07
C ALA A 137 25.42 -13.81 4.54
N SER A 138 25.16 -12.82 5.39
CA SER A 138 24.93 -13.05 6.82
C SER A 138 23.75 -14.01 7.02
N THR A 139 23.78 -14.77 8.11
CA THR A 139 22.71 -15.73 8.48
C THR A 139 21.32 -15.03 8.48
N TRP A 140 21.28 -13.78 8.90
CA TRP A 140 20.07 -12.96 8.92
C TRP A 140 19.56 -12.60 7.51
N ASN A 141 20.46 -12.29 6.57
CA ASN A 141 20.08 -12.05 5.19
C ASN A 141 19.52 -13.32 4.54
N ARG A 142 20.11 -14.48 4.82
CA ARG A 142 19.61 -15.77 4.32
C ARG A 142 18.24 -16.11 4.89
N LEU A 143 18.02 -15.87 6.19
CA LEU A 143 16.71 -16.04 6.81
C LEU A 143 15.67 -15.07 6.21
N GLY A 144 16.04 -13.81 6.04
CA GLY A 144 15.17 -12.81 5.39
C GLY A 144 14.81 -13.18 3.96
N THR A 145 15.78 -13.68 3.16
CA THR A 145 15.54 -14.17 1.81
C THR A 145 14.61 -15.40 1.80
N PHE A 146 14.77 -16.30 2.77
CA PHE A 146 13.87 -17.45 2.92
C PHE A 146 12.44 -17.02 3.24
N ILE A 147 12.26 -16.06 4.16
CA ILE A 147 10.96 -15.48 4.49
C ILE A 147 10.37 -14.75 3.27
N TYR A 148 11.17 -13.99 2.54
CA TYR A 148 10.74 -13.30 1.32
C TYR A 148 10.21 -14.26 0.26
N ARG A 149 10.88 -15.39 0.03
CA ARG A 149 10.51 -16.39 -0.99
C ARG A 149 9.37 -17.32 -0.56
N ARG A 150 9.22 -17.60 0.73
CA ARG A 150 8.19 -18.52 1.27
C ARG A 150 7.11 -17.82 2.10
N GLY A 151 7.27 -16.52 2.33
CA GLY A 151 6.31 -15.73 3.09
C GLY A 151 5.02 -15.39 2.36
N ASP A 152 4.79 -15.92 1.16
CA ASP A 152 3.60 -15.65 0.34
C ASP A 152 2.29 -16.06 1.04
N GLU A 153 2.34 -17.02 1.96
CA GLU A 153 1.20 -17.37 2.82
C GLU A 153 0.86 -16.26 3.83
N PHE A 154 1.84 -15.38 4.16
CA PHE A 154 1.68 -14.31 5.15
C PHE A 154 1.59 -12.92 4.50
N TYR A 155 2.38 -12.69 3.45
CA TYR A 155 2.41 -11.42 2.74
C TYR A 155 3.13 -11.60 1.40
N ASN A 156 2.48 -11.29 0.30
CA ASN A 156 3.07 -11.40 -1.04
C ASN A 156 4.10 -10.29 -1.30
N PHE A 157 5.29 -10.43 -0.69
CA PHE A 157 6.39 -9.45 -0.82
C PHE A 157 6.92 -9.35 -2.25
N GLU A 158 7.02 -10.47 -2.94
CA GLU A 158 7.52 -10.55 -4.31
C GLU A 158 6.52 -9.90 -5.28
N GLY A 159 5.25 -10.22 -5.13
CA GLY A 159 4.18 -9.60 -5.91
C GLY A 159 4.07 -8.09 -5.68
N LEU A 160 4.27 -7.62 -4.45
CA LEU A 160 4.30 -6.18 -4.15
C LEU A 160 5.47 -5.49 -4.86
N ARG A 161 6.67 -6.06 -4.83
CA ARG A 161 7.82 -5.51 -5.55
C ARG A 161 7.58 -5.50 -7.05
N ALA A 162 7.13 -6.62 -7.62
CA ALA A 162 6.82 -6.74 -9.04
C ALA A 162 5.75 -5.74 -9.49
N PHE A 163 4.73 -5.51 -8.67
CA PHE A 163 3.71 -4.50 -8.92
C PHE A 163 4.32 -3.09 -9.01
N LYS A 164 5.13 -2.69 -8.02
CA LYS A 164 5.77 -1.38 -8.00
C LYS A 164 6.76 -1.20 -9.15
N GLN A 165 7.48 -2.25 -9.52
CA GLN A 165 8.43 -2.25 -10.62
C GLN A 165 7.81 -1.87 -11.97
N LYS A 166 6.52 -2.10 -12.17
CA LYS A 166 5.78 -1.70 -13.39
C LYS A 166 5.84 -0.18 -13.67
N PHE A 167 6.03 0.61 -12.62
CA PHE A 167 6.05 2.07 -12.70
C PHE A 167 7.47 2.65 -12.86
N GLY A 168 8.51 1.79 -12.97
CA GLY A 168 9.89 2.20 -13.16
C GLY A 168 10.45 3.04 -11.99
N PRO A 169 10.26 2.64 -10.71
CA PRO A 169 10.65 3.46 -9.57
C PRO A 169 12.16 3.53 -9.41
N VAL A 170 12.63 4.62 -8.80
CA VAL A 170 13.97 4.70 -8.23
C VAL A 170 13.95 4.00 -6.87
N TRP A 171 14.71 2.91 -6.76
CA TRP A 171 14.82 2.15 -5.52
C TRP A 171 15.91 2.71 -4.62
N THR A 172 15.56 2.94 -3.36
CA THR A 172 16.51 3.32 -2.29
C THR A 172 16.49 2.27 -1.20
N SER A 173 17.68 1.93 -0.68
CA SER A 173 17.79 0.95 0.40
C SER A 173 17.28 1.52 1.71
N GLN A 174 16.49 0.73 2.44
CA GLN A 174 16.08 0.99 3.81
C GLN A 174 16.75 -0.05 4.73
N TYR A 175 17.17 0.37 5.90
CA TYR A 175 17.90 -0.49 6.84
C TYR A 175 17.19 -0.55 8.18
N LEU A 176 17.10 -1.76 8.73
CA LEU A 176 16.70 -1.95 10.12
C LEU A 176 17.96 -1.90 10.99
N ALA A 177 18.05 -0.91 11.87
CA ALA A 177 19.10 -0.82 12.88
C ALA A 177 18.57 -1.32 14.23
N CYS A 178 19.28 -2.26 14.84
CA CYS A 178 18.97 -2.78 16.17
C CYS A 178 20.28 -3.17 16.89
N PRO A 179 20.26 -3.32 18.24
CA PRO A 179 21.36 -3.96 18.95
C PRO A 179 21.62 -5.34 18.37
N GLY A 180 22.88 -5.77 18.31
CA GLY A 180 23.27 -7.05 17.73
C GLY A 180 22.69 -8.29 18.44
N GLY A 181 23.06 -9.48 17.95
CA GLY A 181 22.67 -10.74 18.56
C GLY A 181 21.17 -11.07 18.40
N PHE A 182 20.52 -11.49 19.48
CA PHE A 182 19.10 -11.89 19.49
C PHE A 182 18.12 -10.73 19.50
N ALA A 183 18.56 -9.47 19.53
CA ALA A 183 17.67 -8.31 19.51
C ALA A 183 16.94 -8.15 18.19
N MET A 184 17.52 -8.58 17.06
CA MET A 184 16.86 -8.47 15.76
C MET A 184 15.59 -9.34 15.64
N PRO A 185 15.60 -10.65 15.96
CA PRO A 185 14.36 -11.43 15.97
C PRO A 185 13.30 -10.84 16.89
N GLN A 186 13.68 -10.37 18.06
CA GLN A 186 12.78 -9.74 19.01
C GLN A 186 12.15 -8.48 18.41
N ALA A 187 12.94 -7.57 17.84
CA ALA A 187 12.45 -6.36 17.19
C ALA A 187 11.48 -6.67 16.03
N LEU A 188 11.79 -7.68 15.22
CA LEU A 188 10.89 -8.11 14.12
C LEU A 188 9.58 -8.69 14.66
N MET A 189 9.62 -9.47 15.74
CA MET A 189 8.41 -9.97 16.40
C MET A 189 7.57 -8.83 16.99
N ASP A 190 8.20 -7.89 17.66
CA ASP A 190 7.52 -6.75 18.27
C ASP A 190 6.85 -5.87 17.22
N VAL A 191 7.54 -5.55 16.11
CA VAL A 191 6.96 -4.80 14.98
C VAL A 191 5.80 -5.57 14.36
N THR A 192 5.95 -6.88 14.16
CA THR A 192 4.88 -7.72 13.60
C THR A 192 3.66 -7.76 14.53
N ALA A 193 3.89 -7.84 15.84
CA ALA A 193 2.83 -7.79 16.85
C ALA A 193 2.08 -6.47 16.85
N LEU A 194 2.81 -5.35 16.72
CA LEU A 194 2.22 -4.01 16.62
C LEU A 194 1.34 -3.88 15.36
N ILE A 195 1.82 -4.36 14.21
CA ILE A 195 1.08 -4.29 12.94
C ILE A 195 -0.16 -5.19 12.97
N SER A 196 -0.05 -6.40 13.52
CA SER A 196 -1.16 -7.37 13.54
C SER A 196 -2.14 -7.16 14.71
N GLY A 197 -1.81 -6.30 15.67
CA GLY A 197 -2.60 -6.07 16.88
C GLY A 197 -2.64 -7.28 17.85
N ASN A 198 -1.97 -8.40 17.53
CA ASN A 198 -1.91 -9.58 18.41
C ASN A 198 -0.71 -10.47 18.10
N PRO A 199 0.29 -10.56 19.01
CA PRO A 199 1.47 -11.37 18.80
C PRO A 199 1.19 -12.87 18.67
N ILE A 200 0.09 -13.37 19.24
CA ILE A 200 -0.26 -14.80 19.26
C ILE A 200 -0.87 -15.26 17.93
N ARG A 201 -1.46 -14.37 17.14
CA ARG A 201 -2.02 -14.70 15.81
C ARG A 201 -0.95 -15.05 14.77
N VAL A 202 0.26 -14.56 14.93
CA VAL A 202 1.38 -14.82 14.02
C VAL A 202 1.96 -16.22 14.18
N LEU A 203 1.83 -16.80 15.37
CA LEU A 203 2.38 -18.12 15.73
C LEU A 203 1.36 -19.27 15.60
N LYS A 204 0.08 -18.96 15.33
CA LYS A 204 -1.01 -19.97 15.28
C LYS A 204 -1.57 -20.26 13.87
N ARG A 205 -0.83 -19.89 12.81
CA ARG A 205 -1.18 -20.27 11.44
C ARG A 205 -0.11 -21.09 10.78
#